data_e0f9cf502a3aa8ef8225be9066176224
#
_entry.id   e0f9cf502a3aa8ef8225be9066176224
#
_cell.length_a   1.000
_cell.length_b   1.000
_cell.length_c   1.000
_cell.angle_alpha   90.00
_cell.angle_beta   90.00
_cell.angle_gamma   90.00
#
_symmetry.space_group_name_H-M   'P 1'
#
loop_
_entity.id
_entity.type
_entity.pdbx_description
1 polymer ?
#
loop_
_entity_poly.entity_id
_entity_poly.type
_entity_poly.pdbx_seq_one_letter_code
_entity_poly.pdbx_strand_id
1 'polypeptide(L)'
;ILKEMGKKVVAIRHPMPYGDLSIQVCQRFADYSDLDKHKCTIEEREEYEPHIDNGIIVYAGVDYEKILREAEKEADIILWDGGNNDFSFYHTDLYIVLVDPHRPGHELSYHPGEVNLKMADVIIINKIDTANADDINTVRQNIEKVNPNALVIEAASPISVDDPDEIRNKKVLVVEDGPTLTHGGMAFGAGFVAAKKFGAKEIINPKPYAVGSIKDTYQKYKHLSLILPAMGYGQKQMKELEETINRCECDLVISGTPIDITRVISPNKPVIRVKYSLQEIGNPTLYDVLKKFN
;
A
#
# COMPACT_ATOMS: atom_id res chain seq x y z
N ILE A 1 -8.74 -10.80 -10.71
CA ILE A 1 -9.14 -12.22 -10.82
C ILE A 1 -10.68 -12.36 -10.61
N LEU A 2 -11.24 -12.10 -9.43
CA LEU A 2 -12.68 -12.30 -9.15
C LEU A 2 -13.59 -11.52 -10.10
N LYS A 3 -13.23 -10.28 -10.45
CA LYS A 3 -13.97 -9.49 -11.47
C LYS A 3 -13.87 -10.12 -12.86
N GLU A 4 -12.70 -10.64 -13.23
CA GLU A 4 -12.51 -11.36 -14.50
C GLU A 4 -13.33 -12.66 -14.55
N MET A 5 -13.61 -13.26 -13.38
CA MET A 5 -14.54 -14.38 -13.23
C MET A 5 -16.03 -13.94 -13.24
N GLY A 6 -16.30 -12.64 -13.47
CA GLY A 6 -17.66 -12.09 -13.57
C GLY A 6 -18.33 -11.78 -12.23
N LYS A 7 -17.60 -11.82 -11.11
CA LYS A 7 -18.17 -11.53 -9.78
C LYS A 7 -18.23 -10.03 -9.51
N LYS A 8 -19.29 -9.59 -8.84
CA LYS A 8 -19.38 -8.27 -8.24
C LYS A 8 -18.59 -8.28 -6.93
N VAL A 9 -17.55 -7.46 -6.85
CA VAL A 9 -16.63 -7.43 -5.70
C VAL A 9 -16.72 -6.09 -5.00
N VAL A 10 -16.81 -6.13 -3.69
CA VAL A 10 -16.74 -4.97 -2.79
C VAL A 10 -15.60 -5.19 -1.80
N ALA A 11 -14.82 -4.16 -1.54
CA ALA A 11 -13.81 -4.17 -0.48
C ALA A 11 -14.34 -3.47 0.78
N ILE A 12 -13.95 -3.97 1.94
CA ILE A 12 -14.24 -3.35 3.24
C ILE A 12 -12.92 -3.07 3.94
N ARG A 13 -12.77 -1.82 4.39
CA ARG A 13 -11.62 -1.35 5.16
C ARG A 13 -12.06 -0.84 6.53
N HIS A 14 -11.16 -0.88 7.52
CA HIS A 14 -11.38 -0.17 8.77
C HIS A 14 -11.32 1.35 8.54
N PRO A 15 -11.98 2.17 9.37
CA PRO A 15 -11.90 3.63 9.25
C PRO A 15 -10.55 4.13 9.77
N MET A 16 -10.03 5.20 9.16
CA MET A 16 -8.89 5.91 9.71
C MET A 16 -9.34 6.83 10.86
N PRO A 17 -8.65 6.85 12.02
CA PRO A 17 -9.09 7.56 13.21
C PRO A 17 -8.77 9.07 13.18
N TYR A 18 -8.66 9.67 12.00
CA TYR A 18 -8.28 11.08 11.83
C TYR A 18 -9.48 12.03 11.71
N GLY A 19 -10.67 11.48 11.48
CA GLY A 19 -11.90 12.23 11.33
C GLY A 19 -12.83 12.07 12.54
N ASP A 20 -14.05 12.57 12.37
CA ASP A 20 -15.13 12.37 13.33
C ASP A 20 -15.79 11.00 13.11
N LEU A 21 -15.46 10.04 13.94
CA LEU A 21 -15.98 8.67 13.86
C LEU A 21 -17.52 8.60 13.97
N SER A 22 -18.17 9.62 14.54
CA SER A 22 -19.63 9.65 14.62
C SER A 22 -20.31 9.82 13.25
N ILE A 23 -19.61 10.41 12.29
CA ILE A 23 -20.06 10.54 10.91
C ILE A 23 -19.48 9.47 9.98
N GLN A 24 -18.42 8.77 10.42
CA GLN A 24 -17.80 7.64 9.72
C GLN A 24 -18.45 6.30 10.09
N VAL A 25 -19.76 6.27 10.29
CA VAL A 25 -20.48 5.05 10.69
C VAL A 25 -20.45 4.00 9.60
N CYS A 26 -20.75 4.40 8.35
CA CYS A 26 -20.73 3.58 7.16
C CYS A 26 -20.55 4.51 5.96
N GLN A 27 -19.40 4.48 5.35
CA GLN A 27 -19.05 5.29 4.19
C GLN A 27 -18.88 4.36 2.99
N ARG A 28 -19.34 4.82 1.82
CA ARG A 28 -19.25 4.11 0.55
C ARG A 28 -18.49 4.97 -0.45
N PHE A 29 -17.51 4.37 -1.09
CA PHE A 29 -16.62 5.02 -2.07
C PHE A 29 -16.67 4.23 -3.38
N ALA A 30 -17.35 4.78 -4.38
CA ALA A 30 -17.44 4.19 -5.72
C ALA A 30 -16.54 4.91 -6.73
N ASP A 31 -16.27 6.18 -6.47
CA ASP A 31 -15.44 7.03 -7.32
C ASP A 31 -14.71 8.11 -6.50
N TYR A 32 -13.87 8.90 -7.17
CA TYR A 32 -13.06 9.93 -6.52
C TYR A 32 -13.89 11.06 -5.89
N SER A 33 -15.10 11.34 -6.39
CA SER A 33 -15.98 12.37 -5.82
C SER A 33 -16.46 12.01 -4.42
N ASP A 34 -16.57 10.71 -4.14
CA ASP A 34 -16.89 10.23 -2.78
C ASP A 34 -15.74 10.52 -1.81
N LEU A 35 -14.48 10.39 -2.26
CA LEU A 35 -13.31 10.72 -1.44
C LEU A 35 -13.28 12.21 -1.08
N ASP A 36 -13.60 13.08 -2.05
CA ASP A 36 -13.69 14.53 -1.83
C ASP A 36 -14.85 14.90 -0.90
N LYS A 37 -16.01 14.29 -1.11
CA LYS A 37 -17.22 14.47 -0.28
C LYS A 37 -16.94 14.12 1.18
N HIS A 38 -16.25 13.05 1.43
CA HIS A 38 -15.87 12.59 2.77
C HIS A 38 -14.59 13.24 3.30
N LYS A 39 -13.95 14.14 2.52
CA LYS A 39 -12.71 14.85 2.87
C LYS A 39 -11.58 13.92 3.29
N CYS A 40 -11.43 12.83 2.55
CA CYS A 40 -10.43 11.82 2.85
C CYS A 40 -9.01 12.40 2.87
N THR A 41 -8.23 12.01 3.85
CA THR A 41 -6.80 12.31 3.97
C THR A 41 -6.00 11.56 2.89
N ILE A 42 -4.72 11.88 2.74
CA ILE A 42 -3.83 11.11 1.83
C ILE A 42 -3.81 9.64 2.23
N GLU A 43 -3.69 9.33 3.52
CA GLU A 43 -3.66 7.94 4.00
C GLU A 43 -4.95 7.18 3.68
N GLU A 44 -6.11 7.79 3.88
CA GLU A 44 -7.39 7.17 3.49
C GLU A 44 -7.45 6.92 1.99
N ARG A 45 -6.93 7.86 1.18
CA ARG A 45 -6.86 7.71 -0.27
C ARG A 45 -5.89 6.59 -0.69
N GLU A 46 -4.76 6.44 -0.02
CA GLU A 46 -3.80 5.34 -0.25
C GLU A 46 -4.46 3.97 -0.09
N GLU A 47 -5.43 3.86 0.82
CA GLU A 47 -6.18 2.64 1.07
C GLU A 47 -7.36 2.43 0.09
N TYR A 48 -8.00 3.50 -0.39
CA TYR A 48 -9.24 3.40 -1.17
C TYR A 48 -9.04 3.56 -2.67
N GLU A 49 -8.15 4.46 -3.13
CA GLU A 49 -7.93 4.73 -4.56
C GLU A 49 -7.51 3.49 -5.36
N PRO A 50 -6.66 2.58 -4.87
CA PRO A 50 -6.31 1.37 -5.62
C PRO A 50 -7.51 0.48 -5.94
N HIS A 51 -8.50 0.41 -5.05
CA HIS A 51 -9.75 -0.31 -5.31
C HIS A 51 -10.61 0.41 -6.35
N ILE A 52 -10.76 1.73 -6.21
CA ILE A 52 -11.53 2.57 -7.14
C ILE A 52 -10.91 2.52 -8.54
N ASP A 53 -9.58 2.59 -8.66
CA ASP A 53 -8.84 2.46 -9.93
C ASP A 53 -9.15 1.11 -10.63
N ASN A 54 -9.42 0.07 -9.86
CA ASN A 54 -9.81 -1.25 -10.36
C ASN A 54 -11.34 -1.41 -10.52
N GLY A 55 -12.11 -0.34 -10.31
CA GLY A 55 -13.57 -0.35 -10.38
C GLY A 55 -14.20 -1.24 -9.30
N ILE A 56 -13.63 -1.26 -8.11
CA ILE A 56 -14.11 -1.95 -6.91
C ILE A 56 -14.64 -0.90 -5.95
N ILE A 57 -15.87 -1.08 -5.47
CA ILE A 57 -16.46 -0.21 -4.46
C ILE A 57 -15.81 -0.53 -3.11
N VAL A 58 -15.49 0.52 -2.34
CA VAL A 58 -14.94 0.38 -0.99
C VAL A 58 -15.98 0.84 0.03
N TYR A 59 -16.12 0.08 1.09
CA TYR A 59 -16.79 0.51 2.30
C TYR A 59 -15.78 0.68 3.43
N ALA A 60 -15.94 1.73 4.21
CA ALA A 60 -15.18 1.95 5.44
C ALA A 60 -16.08 2.56 6.50
N GLY A 61 -15.78 2.29 7.76
CA GLY A 61 -16.51 2.88 8.86
C GLY A 61 -16.44 2.06 10.15
N VAL A 62 -17.10 2.55 11.18
CA VAL A 62 -17.03 1.98 12.55
C VAL A 62 -18.12 0.95 12.85
N ASP A 63 -19.20 0.93 12.08
CA ASP A 63 -20.31 -0.01 12.27
C ASP A 63 -20.19 -1.16 11.25
N TYR A 64 -19.45 -2.19 11.61
CA TYR A 64 -19.16 -3.31 10.73
C TYR A 64 -20.40 -4.14 10.33
N GLU A 65 -21.41 -4.20 11.21
CA GLU A 65 -22.67 -4.88 10.84
C GLU A 65 -23.40 -4.08 9.77
N LYS A 66 -23.53 -2.77 9.94
CA LYS A 66 -24.16 -1.89 8.96
C LYS A 66 -23.44 -1.92 7.63
N ILE A 67 -22.10 -1.86 7.66
CA ILE A 67 -21.26 -1.97 6.45
C ILE A 67 -21.52 -3.28 5.74
N LEU A 68 -21.52 -4.40 6.46
CA LEU A 68 -21.81 -5.71 5.87
C LEU A 68 -23.18 -5.73 5.19
N ARG A 69 -24.24 -5.26 5.87
CA ARG A 69 -25.59 -5.23 5.33
C ARG A 69 -25.75 -4.34 4.10
N GLU A 70 -24.97 -3.28 3.97
CA GLU A 70 -24.95 -2.47 2.76
C GLU A 70 -24.13 -3.14 1.64
N ALA A 71 -22.97 -3.70 1.94
CA ALA A 71 -22.12 -4.39 0.98
C ALA A 71 -22.80 -5.62 0.36
N GLU A 72 -23.52 -6.42 1.16
CA GLU A 72 -24.28 -7.60 0.70
C GLU A 72 -25.33 -7.29 -0.38
N LYS A 73 -25.81 -6.04 -0.45
CA LYS A 73 -26.83 -5.65 -1.45
C LYS A 73 -26.25 -5.51 -2.86
N GLU A 74 -24.95 -5.32 -2.98
CA GLU A 74 -24.32 -5.03 -4.26
C GLU A 74 -23.11 -5.92 -4.61
N ALA A 75 -22.74 -6.87 -3.75
CA ALA A 75 -21.60 -7.76 -3.94
C ALA A 75 -22.00 -9.24 -3.97
N ASP A 76 -21.34 -10.00 -4.84
CA ASP A 76 -21.31 -11.46 -4.78
C ASP A 76 -20.19 -11.93 -3.83
N ILE A 77 -19.11 -11.14 -3.74
CA ILE A 77 -17.93 -11.40 -2.89
C ILE A 77 -17.53 -10.13 -2.19
N ILE A 78 -17.29 -10.24 -0.89
CA ILE A 78 -16.77 -9.17 -0.04
C ILE A 78 -15.32 -9.50 0.31
N LEU A 79 -14.42 -8.57 0.04
CA LEU A 79 -13.03 -8.61 0.45
C LEU A 79 -12.88 -7.82 1.76
N TRP A 80 -12.50 -8.48 2.84
CA TRP A 80 -11.96 -7.78 4.00
C TRP A 80 -10.50 -7.43 3.68
N ASP A 81 -10.24 -6.16 3.40
CA ASP A 81 -8.90 -5.65 3.14
C ASP A 81 -8.33 -5.08 4.44
N GLY A 82 -7.73 -5.94 5.24
CA GLY A 82 -7.11 -5.61 6.52
C GLY A 82 -5.61 -5.46 6.43
N GLY A 83 -5.03 -4.70 7.35
CA GLY A 83 -3.59 -4.66 7.57
C GLY A 83 -3.13 -5.83 8.45
N ASN A 84 -1.81 -5.94 8.66
CA ASN A 84 -1.23 -6.95 9.54
C ASN A 84 -1.56 -6.72 11.04
N ASN A 85 -2.18 -5.62 11.37
CA ASN A 85 -2.67 -5.25 12.71
C ASN A 85 -4.19 -5.41 12.89
N ASP A 86 -4.86 -6.05 11.92
CA ASP A 86 -6.31 -6.25 11.91
C ASP A 86 -6.69 -7.72 11.94
N PHE A 87 -7.85 -7.98 12.55
CA PHE A 87 -8.61 -9.19 12.35
C PHE A 87 -9.87 -8.88 11.56
N SER A 88 -10.29 -9.80 10.70
CA SER A 88 -11.63 -9.74 10.15
C SER A 88 -12.67 -9.85 11.27
N PHE A 89 -13.63 -8.93 11.30
CA PHE A 89 -14.81 -9.02 12.18
C PHE A 89 -15.90 -9.92 11.58
N TYR A 90 -15.70 -10.39 10.35
CA TYR A 90 -16.60 -11.28 9.65
C TYR A 90 -16.04 -12.69 9.64
N HIS A 91 -16.93 -13.68 9.57
CA HIS A 91 -16.54 -15.03 9.24
C HIS A 91 -15.97 -15.04 7.82
N THR A 92 -14.78 -15.59 7.65
CA THR A 92 -14.08 -15.63 6.36
C THR A 92 -14.19 -17.02 5.74
N ASP A 93 -14.55 -17.08 4.46
CA ASP A 93 -14.54 -18.32 3.66
C ASP A 93 -13.15 -18.67 3.13
N LEU A 94 -12.26 -17.67 3.10
CA LEU A 94 -10.86 -17.78 2.70
C LEU A 94 -10.03 -16.71 3.38
N TYR A 95 -9.01 -17.11 4.13
CA TYR A 95 -8.11 -16.22 4.84
C TYR A 95 -6.74 -16.20 4.15
N ILE A 96 -6.39 -15.08 3.51
CA ILE A 96 -5.12 -14.90 2.79
C ILE A 96 -4.23 -13.95 3.58
N VAL A 97 -2.98 -14.35 3.85
CA VAL A 97 -2.00 -13.53 4.55
C VAL A 97 -0.76 -13.33 3.68
N LEU A 98 -0.29 -12.08 3.59
CA LEU A 98 0.96 -11.73 2.93
C LEU A 98 2.10 -11.66 3.95
N VAL A 99 3.25 -12.20 3.59
CA VAL A 99 4.50 -12.09 4.36
C VAL A 99 5.61 -11.48 3.50
N ASP A 100 6.49 -10.71 4.15
CA ASP A 100 7.52 -9.93 3.48
C ASP A 100 8.92 -10.44 3.89
N PRO A 101 9.64 -11.15 3.01
CA PRO A 101 10.96 -11.69 3.33
C PRO A 101 12.06 -10.63 3.49
N HIS A 102 11.80 -9.34 3.19
CA HIS A 102 12.70 -8.25 3.59
C HIS A 102 12.70 -8.01 5.10
N ARG A 103 11.76 -8.61 5.83
CA ARG A 103 11.60 -8.50 7.28
C ARG A 103 11.35 -9.87 7.91
N PRO A 104 12.27 -10.84 7.71
CA PRO A 104 12.06 -12.20 8.20
C PRO A 104 11.90 -12.23 9.73
N GLY A 105 10.92 -12.97 10.22
CA GLY A 105 10.54 -13.03 11.62
C GLY A 105 9.48 -12.01 12.07
N HIS A 106 9.19 -10.97 11.28
CA HIS A 106 8.11 -10.04 11.60
C HIS A 106 6.74 -10.70 11.55
N GLU A 107 6.56 -11.70 10.69
CA GLU A 107 5.36 -12.52 10.61
C GLU A 107 5.03 -13.28 11.91
N LEU A 108 6.02 -13.43 12.80
CA LEU A 108 5.88 -14.11 14.09
C LEU A 108 5.95 -13.16 15.29
N SER A 109 6.34 -11.90 15.09
CA SER A 109 6.80 -11.03 16.19
C SER A 109 5.77 -10.02 16.67
N TYR A 110 4.72 -9.74 15.90
CA TYR A 110 3.75 -8.70 16.20
C TYR A 110 2.34 -9.25 16.32
N HIS A 111 1.57 -8.68 17.26
CA HIS A 111 0.15 -9.01 17.40
C HIS A 111 -0.69 -8.00 16.58
N PRO A 112 -1.65 -8.47 15.79
CA PRO A 112 -2.11 -9.84 15.59
C PRO A 112 -1.44 -10.57 14.41
N GLY A 113 -0.34 -10.08 13.85
CA GLY A 113 0.32 -10.67 12.69
C GLY A 113 0.62 -12.16 12.84
N GLU A 114 1.16 -12.58 13.99
CA GLU A 114 1.40 -14.00 14.29
C GLU A 114 0.10 -14.82 14.28
N VAL A 115 -0.98 -14.26 14.81
CA VAL A 115 -2.28 -14.95 14.85
C VAL A 115 -2.86 -15.04 13.45
N ASN A 116 -2.76 -13.97 12.65
CA ASN A 116 -3.17 -13.98 11.24
C ASN A 116 -2.42 -15.08 10.47
N LEU A 117 -1.10 -15.20 10.66
CA LEU A 117 -0.31 -16.26 10.05
C LEU A 117 -0.81 -17.67 10.43
N LYS A 118 -1.13 -17.87 11.71
CA LYS A 118 -1.66 -19.15 12.22
C LYS A 118 -3.04 -19.49 11.68
N MET A 119 -3.86 -18.48 11.37
CA MET A 119 -5.22 -18.65 10.89
C MET A 119 -5.30 -18.72 9.35
N ALA A 120 -4.24 -18.41 8.64
CA ALA A 120 -4.24 -18.33 7.19
C ALA A 120 -4.55 -19.68 6.53
N ASP A 121 -5.46 -19.68 5.55
CA ASP A 121 -5.66 -20.78 4.60
C ASP A 121 -4.60 -20.73 3.51
N VAL A 122 -4.22 -19.50 3.11
CA VAL A 122 -3.23 -19.21 2.07
C VAL A 122 -2.23 -18.19 2.59
N ILE A 123 -0.95 -18.45 2.38
CA ILE A 123 0.12 -17.52 2.69
C ILE A 123 0.86 -17.16 1.41
N ILE A 124 1.00 -15.86 1.13
CA ILE A 124 1.73 -15.35 -0.03
C ILE A 124 3.07 -14.81 0.46
N ILE A 125 4.17 -15.46 0.08
CA ILE A 125 5.53 -14.93 0.28
C ILE A 125 5.80 -13.97 -0.88
N ASN A 126 5.63 -12.66 -0.63
CA ASN A 126 5.73 -11.64 -1.66
C ASN A 126 7.18 -11.11 -1.79
N LYS A 127 7.48 -10.40 -2.89
CA LYS A 127 8.78 -9.73 -3.15
C LYS A 127 9.99 -10.67 -3.17
N ILE A 128 9.80 -11.94 -3.57
CA ILE A 128 10.91 -12.90 -3.66
C ILE A 128 11.94 -12.52 -4.72
N ASP A 129 11.57 -11.65 -5.67
CA ASP A 129 12.45 -11.12 -6.72
C ASP A 129 13.50 -10.11 -6.21
N THR A 130 13.28 -9.54 -5.03
CA THR A 130 14.15 -8.50 -4.45
C THR A 130 14.73 -8.88 -3.08
N ALA A 131 14.18 -9.89 -2.42
CA ALA A 131 14.69 -10.41 -1.16
C ALA A 131 15.86 -11.38 -1.38
N ASN A 132 16.72 -11.55 -0.38
CA ASN A 132 17.77 -12.55 -0.46
C ASN A 132 17.26 -13.97 -0.16
N ALA A 133 17.96 -14.97 -0.66
CA ALA A 133 17.54 -16.37 -0.56
C ALA A 133 17.46 -16.89 0.89
N ASP A 134 18.33 -16.43 1.77
CA ASP A 134 18.36 -16.89 3.16
C ASP A 134 17.15 -16.36 3.93
N ASP A 135 16.74 -15.11 3.69
CA ASP A 135 15.56 -14.51 4.29
C ASP A 135 14.28 -15.18 3.78
N ILE A 136 14.20 -15.48 2.49
CA ILE A 136 13.08 -16.24 1.91
C ILE A 136 12.98 -17.62 2.58
N ASN A 137 14.11 -18.32 2.73
CA ASN A 137 14.14 -19.62 3.39
C ASN A 137 13.75 -19.53 4.86
N THR A 138 14.16 -18.47 5.56
CA THR A 138 13.76 -18.23 6.96
C THR A 138 12.24 -18.10 7.07
N VAL A 139 11.62 -17.31 6.19
CA VAL A 139 10.15 -17.15 6.16
C VAL A 139 9.46 -18.48 5.87
N ARG A 140 9.94 -19.27 4.88
CA ARG A 140 9.39 -20.61 4.59
C ARG A 140 9.44 -21.53 5.83
N GLN A 141 10.57 -21.57 6.53
CA GLN A 141 10.72 -22.39 7.75
C GLN A 141 9.78 -21.92 8.87
N ASN A 142 9.59 -20.60 9.03
CA ASN A 142 8.67 -20.05 10.00
C ASN A 142 7.23 -20.44 9.69
N ILE A 143 6.82 -20.39 8.43
CA ILE A 143 5.48 -20.84 7.99
C ILE A 143 5.30 -22.33 8.27
N GLU A 144 6.23 -23.18 7.83
CA GLU A 144 6.17 -24.62 8.03
C GLU A 144 6.05 -25.01 9.51
N LYS A 145 6.76 -24.30 10.38
CA LYS A 145 6.71 -24.51 11.83
C LYS A 145 5.38 -24.11 12.47
N VAL A 146 4.76 -23.03 11.99
CA VAL A 146 3.63 -22.37 12.67
C VAL A 146 2.28 -22.72 12.04
N ASN A 147 2.24 -22.86 10.72
CA ASN A 147 1.04 -23.20 9.95
C ASN A 147 1.37 -24.12 8.77
N PRO A 148 1.74 -25.39 9.01
CA PRO A 148 2.14 -26.33 7.95
C PRO A 148 0.99 -26.73 7.01
N ASN A 149 -0.25 -26.39 7.35
CA ASN A 149 -1.43 -26.71 6.54
C ASN A 149 -1.81 -25.61 5.54
N ALA A 150 -1.25 -24.42 5.69
CA ALA A 150 -1.53 -23.33 4.77
C ALA A 150 -0.98 -23.62 3.37
N LEU A 151 -1.74 -23.23 2.35
CA LEU A 151 -1.24 -23.24 0.98
C LEU A 151 -0.27 -22.07 0.80
N VAL A 152 0.95 -22.33 0.36
CA VAL A 152 1.95 -21.28 0.17
C VAL A 152 2.05 -20.94 -1.33
N ILE A 153 1.95 -19.65 -1.63
CA ILE A 153 2.16 -19.05 -2.95
C ILE A 153 3.40 -18.16 -2.87
N GLU A 154 4.31 -18.29 -3.79
CA GLU A 154 5.45 -17.39 -3.93
C GLU A 154 5.16 -16.35 -5.00
N ALA A 155 5.51 -15.09 -4.73
CA ALA A 155 5.24 -14.00 -5.66
C ALA A 155 6.36 -12.96 -5.68
N ALA A 156 6.61 -12.45 -6.87
CA ALA A 156 7.38 -11.25 -7.12
C ALA A 156 6.50 -10.01 -7.04
N SER A 157 7.13 -8.85 -6.85
CA SER A 157 6.45 -7.56 -6.91
C SER A 157 7.20 -6.62 -7.88
N PRO A 158 7.20 -6.93 -9.19
CA PRO A 158 7.95 -6.16 -10.16
C PRO A 158 7.48 -4.71 -10.23
N ILE A 159 8.47 -3.81 -10.21
CA ILE A 159 8.25 -2.37 -10.33
C ILE A 159 8.26 -1.99 -11.81
N SER A 160 7.29 -1.17 -12.21
CA SER A 160 7.16 -0.58 -13.55
C SER A 160 6.82 0.91 -13.49
N VAL A 161 7.09 1.60 -14.57
CA VAL A 161 6.66 2.98 -14.85
C VAL A 161 6.17 3.02 -16.30
N ASP A 162 5.36 4.03 -16.64
CA ASP A 162 4.79 4.12 -17.99
C ASP A 162 5.87 4.37 -19.04
N ASP A 163 6.85 5.24 -18.77
CA ASP A 163 8.01 5.49 -19.64
C ASP A 163 9.32 5.52 -18.82
N PRO A 164 10.12 4.44 -18.85
CA PRO A 164 11.41 4.41 -18.16
C PRO A 164 12.44 5.41 -18.68
N ASP A 165 12.35 5.83 -19.93
CA ASP A 165 13.33 6.75 -20.53
C ASP A 165 13.19 8.18 -20.01
N GLU A 166 12.03 8.55 -19.47
CA GLU A 166 11.86 9.83 -18.78
C GLU A 166 12.68 9.95 -17.49
N ILE A 167 13.05 8.82 -16.86
CA ILE A 167 13.88 8.78 -15.63
C ILE A 167 15.36 8.80 -15.97
N ARG A 168 15.74 8.21 -17.10
CA ARG A 168 17.15 7.99 -17.43
C ARG A 168 17.93 9.30 -17.53
N ASN A 169 19.09 9.34 -16.82
CA ASN A 169 19.97 10.50 -16.75
C ASN A 169 19.35 11.79 -16.18
N LYS A 170 18.24 11.71 -15.47
CA LYS A 170 17.59 12.86 -14.82
C LYS A 170 18.00 12.98 -13.33
N LYS A 171 17.94 14.20 -12.83
CA LYS A 171 17.94 14.47 -11.39
C LYS A 171 16.52 14.30 -10.89
N VAL A 172 16.30 13.39 -9.96
CA VAL A 172 14.96 13.02 -9.51
C VAL A 172 14.77 13.28 -8.03
N LEU A 173 13.58 13.72 -7.65
CA LEU A 173 13.10 13.67 -6.27
C LEU A 173 12.24 12.41 -6.11
N VAL A 174 12.50 11.63 -5.08
CA VAL A 174 11.70 10.43 -4.77
C VAL A 174 10.75 10.75 -3.62
N VAL A 175 9.45 10.54 -3.86
CA VAL A 175 8.37 10.64 -2.87
C VAL A 175 7.84 9.24 -2.61
N GLU A 176 7.79 8.83 -1.35
CA GLU A 176 7.38 7.49 -0.93
C GLU A 176 6.21 7.56 0.04
N ASP A 177 5.52 6.44 0.21
CA ASP A 177 4.48 6.27 1.22
C ASP A 177 4.99 6.61 2.63
N GLY A 178 4.31 7.54 3.27
CA GLY A 178 4.67 8.05 4.59
C GLY A 178 4.66 6.98 5.69
N PRO A 179 3.56 6.25 5.88
CA PRO A 179 3.45 5.16 6.85
C PRO A 179 4.54 4.08 6.73
N THR A 180 4.81 3.61 5.53
CA THR A 180 5.87 2.61 5.28
C THR A 180 7.23 3.08 5.78
N LEU A 181 7.55 4.34 5.57
CA LEU A 181 8.82 4.93 5.98
C LEU A 181 8.89 5.25 7.47
N THR A 182 7.81 5.78 8.04
CA THR A 182 7.79 6.27 9.43
C THR A 182 7.48 5.15 10.41
N HIS A 183 6.33 4.50 10.28
CA HIS A 183 5.90 3.43 11.17
C HIS A 183 6.49 2.08 10.78
N GLY A 184 6.66 1.81 9.49
CA GLY A 184 7.29 0.59 8.98
C GLY A 184 8.81 0.56 9.11
N GLY A 185 9.45 1.70 9.41
CA GLY A 185 10.90 1.81 9.61
C GLY A 185 11.74 1.53 8.35
N MET A 186 11.13 1.53 7.17
CA MET A 186 11.82 1.29 5.90
C MET A 186 12.68 2.50 5.51
N ALA A 187 13.89 2.25 5.03
CA ALA A 187 14.79 3.31 4.58
C ALA A 187 14.49 3.81 3.15
N PHE A 188 13.74 3.03 2.36
CA PHE A 188 13.36 3.33 0.98
C PHE A 188 12.12 2.51 0.59
N GLY A 189 11.49 2.88 -0.53
CA GLY A 189 10.34 2.19 -1.10
C GLY A 189 10.47 2.00 -2.62
N ALA A 190 9.33 1.84 -3.29
CA ALA A 190 9.25 1.52 -4.71
C ALA A 190 9.82 2.62 -5.62
N GLY A 191 9.65 3.88 -5.25
CA GLY A 191 10.17 5.03 -6.01
C GLY A 191 11.69 5.07 -6.03
N PHE A 192 12.34 4.78 -4.91
CA PHE A 192 13.80 4.70 -4.84
C PHE A 192 14.35 3.55 -5.69
N VAL A 193 13.69 2.38 -5.61
CA VAL A 193 14.06 1.23 -6.44
C VAL A 193 13.89 1.57 -7.92
N ALA A 194 12.79 2.22 -8.31
CA ALA A 194 12.54 2.68 -9.67
C ALA A 194 13.62 3.65 -10.15
N ALA A 195 13.97 4.66 -9.33
CA ALA A 195 15.03 5.62 -9.67
C ALA A 195 16.37 4.91 -9.99
N LYS A 196 16.74 3.93 -9.19
CA LYS A 196 17.96 3.12 -9.42
C LYS A 196 17.83 2.22 -10.64
N LYS A 197 16.72 1.49 -10.76
CA LYS A 197 16.47 0.52 -11.84
C LYS A 197 16.47 1.19 -13.22
N PHE A 198 15.86 2.37 -13.33
CA PHE A 198 15.69 3.07 -14.60
C PHE A 198 16.76 4.13 -14.87
N GLY A 199 17.83 4.16 -14.07
CA GLY A 199 19.04 4.91 -14.36
C GLY A 199 18.92 6.40 -14.15
N ALA A 200 18.27 6.85 -13.07
CA ALA A 200 18.35 8.24 -12.64
C ALA A 200 19.80 8.66 -12.42
N LYS A 201 20.17 9.86 -12.88
CA LYS A 201 21.51 10.42 -12.72
C LYS A 201 21.83 10.73 -11.26
N GLU A 202 20.84 11.27 -10.56
CA GLU A 202 20.98 11.71 -9.17
C GLU A 202 19.63 11.64 -8.47
N ILE A 203 19.61 11.15 -7.24
CA ILE A 203 18.44 11.25 -6.35
C ILE A 203 18.70 12.42 -5.41
N ILE A 204 17.89 13.46 -5.51
CA ILE A 204 18.03 14.70 -4.76
C ILE A 204 17.70 14.46 -3.29
N ASN A 205 18.55 14.98 -2.40
CA ASN A 205 18.25 14.99 -0.97
C ASN A 205 17.20 16.07 -0.65
N PRO A 206 15.99 15.70 -0.20
CA PRO A 206 14.94 16.68 0.05
C PRO A 206 15.08 17.46 1.37
N LYS A 207 15.93 17.00 2.30
CA LYS A 207 16.06 17.61 3.64
C LYS A 207 16.33 19.11 3.66
N PRO A 208 17.23 19.65 2.81
CA PRO A 208 17.48 21.10 2.78
C PRO A 208 16.27 21.93 2.36
N TYR A 209 15.34 21.32 1.63
CA TYR A 209 14.15 21.99 1.08
C TYR A 209 12.90 21.77 1.96
N ALA A 210 12.97 20.90 2.95
CA ALA A 210 11.85 20.53 3.80
C ALA A 210 11.30 21.73 4.58
N VAL A 211 9.97 21.86 4.61
CA VAL A 211 9.25 22.90 5.35
C VAL A 211 8.31 22.30 6.38
N GLY A 212 7.96 23.09 7.40
CA GLY A 212 6.96 22.74 8.41
C GLY A 212 7.15 21.35 9.01
N SER A 213 6.07 20.59 9.08
CA SER A 213 6.04 19.24 9.69
C SER A 213 6.93 18.22 8.96
N ILE A 214 7.23 18.43 7.67
CA ILE A 214 8.17 17.58 6.93
C ILE A 214 9.56 17.67 7.54
N LYS A 215 9.99 18.88 7.96
CA LYS A 215 11.26 19.10 8.64
C LYS A 215 11.29 18.37 9.99
N ASP A 216 10.20 18.42 10.74
CA ASP A 216 10.08 17.73 12.03
C ASP A 216 10.13 16.20 11.85
N THR A 217 9.51 15.68 10.78
CA THR A 217 9.58 14.27 10.39
C THR A 217 11.03 13.82 10.18
N TYR A 218 11.86 14.57 9.48
CA TYR A 218 13.29 14.25 9.32
C TYR A 218 14.09 14.33 10.61
N GLN A 219 13.69 15.18 11.54
CA GLN A 219 14.33 15.23 12.86
C GLN A 219 14.00 14.00 13.69
N LYS A 220 12.76 13.52 13.62
CA LYS A 220 12.26 12.36 14.35
C LYS A 220 12.79 11.04 13.74
N TYR A 221 12.75 10.89 12.42
CA TYR A 221 13.10 9.67 11.72
C TYR A 221 14.46 9.80 11.01
N LYS A 222 15.53 9.54 11.76
CA LYS A 222 16.92 9.73 11.32
C LYS A 222 17.34 8.83 10.15
N HIS A 223 16.69 7.69 9.98
CA HIS A 223 16.97 6.75 8.89
C HIS A 223 16.52 7.25 7.52
N LEU A 224 15.58 8.19 7.47
CA LEU A 224 15.18 8.82 6.22
C LEU A 224 16.34 9.64 5.65
N SER A 225 16.74 9.40 4.40
CA SER A 225 17.89 10.07 3.79
C SER A 225 17.56 10.77 2.47
N LEU A 226 17.43 10.03 1.38
CA LEU A 226 17.27 10.56 0.02
C LEU A 226 15.81 10.50 -0.48
N ILE A 227 14.87 10.32 0.42
CA ILE A 227 13.45 10.14 0.09
C ILE A 227 12.61 11.14 0.87
N LEU A 228 11.52 11.59 0.26
CA LEU A 228 10.53 12.47 0.85
C LEU A 228 9.30 11.64 1.25
N PRO A 229 8.96 11.54 2.54
CA PRO A 229 7.73 10.87 2.96
C PRO A 229 6.51 11.70 2.53
N ALA A 230 5.56 11.05 1.87
CA ALA A 230 4.25 11.65 1.56
C ALA A 230 3.45 11.75 2.86
N MET A 231 3.51 12.90 3.50
CA MET A 231 2.73 13.19 4.71
C MET A 231 1.51 14.02 4.35
N GLY A 232 0.31 13.62 4.78
CA GLY A 232 -0.90 14.29 4.35
C GLY A 232 -2.13 14.04 5.22
N TYR A 233 -1.97 14.13 6.55
CA TYR A 233 -3.09 14.02 7.51
C TYR A 233 -4.05 15.22 7.48
N GLY A 234 -3.73 16.29 6.73
CA GLY A 234 -4.58 17.45 6.60
C GLY A 234 -4.05 18.48 5.60
N GLN A 235 -4.88 19.46 5.26
CA GLN A 235 -4.58 20.48 4.23
C GLN A 235 -3.25 21.22 4.46
N LYS A 236 -2.87 21.46 5.74
CA LYS A 236 -1.60 22.10 6.06
C LYS A 236 -0.42 21.25 5.62
N GLN A 237 -0.43 19.97 5.93
CA GLN A 237 0.65 19.04 5.57
C GLN A 237 0.72 18.82 4.06
N MET A 238 -0.43 18.76 3.36
CA MET A 238 -0.44 18.69 1.89
C MET A 238 0.23 19.90 1.26
N LYS A 239 -0.02 21.13 1.77
CA LYS A 239 0.67 22.34 1.31
C LYS A 239 2.17 22.31 1.63
N GLU A 240 2.57 21.81 2.79
CA GLU A 240 3.98 21.68 3.18
C GLU A 240 4.70 20.64 2.29
N LEU A 241 4.01 19.55 1.92
CA LEU A 241 4.51 18.56 0.97
C LEU A 241 4.72 19.17 -0.41
N GLU A 242 3.68 19.85 -0.93
CA GLU A 242 3.75 20.55 -2.22
C GLU A 242 4.88 21.60 -2.24
N GLU A 243 4.99 22.42 -1.21
CA GLU A 243 6.04 23.44 -1.10
C GLU A 243 7.43 22.81 -1.03
N THR A 244 7.60 21.70 -0.28
CA THR A 244 8.86 20.97 -0.22
C THR A 244 9.26 20.43 -1.60
N ILE A 245 8.32 19.79 -2.31
CA ILE A 245 8.53 19.28 -3.67
C ILE A 245 8.92 20.43 -4.61
N ASN A 246 8.19 21.54 -4.56
CA ASN A 246 8.37 22.66 -5.47
C ASN A 246 9.70 23.41 -5.27
N ARG A 247 10.26 23.35 -4.06
CA ARG A 247 11.57 23.92 -3.74
C ARG A 247 12.75 23.04 -4.19
N CYS A 248 12.55 21.72 -4.33
CA CYS A 248 13.64 20.82 -4.72
C CYS A 248 14.12 21.11 -6.15
N GLU A 249 15.43 21.16 -6.34
CA GLU A 249 16.08 21.38 -7.63
C GLU A 249 16.26 20.04 -8.37
N CYS A 250 15.17 19.54 -8.96
CA CYS A 250 15.14 18.29 -9.72
C CYS A 250 14.43 18.46 -11.06
N ASP A 251 14.67 17.54 -11.99
CA ASP A 251 14.05 17.52 -13.31
C ASP A 251 12.62 16.95 -13.25
N LEU A 252 12.40 15.97 -12.36
CA LEU A 252 11.10 15.30 -12.17
C LEU A 252 10.97 14.68 -10.78
N VAL A 253 9.75 14.32 -10.44
CA VAL A 253 9.37 13.60 -9.20
C VAL A 253 9.03 12.16 -9.55
N ILE A 254 9.59 11.20 -8.81
CA ILE A 254 9.18 9.80 -8.85
C ILE A 254 8.31 9.53 -7.63
N SER A 255 7.03 9.19 -7.85
CA SER A 255 6.08 8.88 -6.79
C SER A 255 5.96 7.38 -6.62
N GLY A 256 6.43 6.88 -5.47
CA GLY A 256 6.27 5.49 -5.03
C GLY A 256 5.08 5.29 -4.07
N THR A 257 4.18 6.27 -4.00
CA THR A 257 2.95 6.17 -3.19
C THR A 257 1.86 5.40 -3.93
N PRO A 258 0.93 4.74 -3.23
CA PRO A 258 -0.22 4.06 -3.86
C PRO A 258 -1.14 5.02 -4.63
N ILE A 259 -1.23 6.29 -4.20
CA ILE A 259 -2.08 7.29 -4.84
C ILE A 259 -1.37 8.06 -5.96
N ASP A 260 -2.19 8.73 -6.76
CA ASP A 260 -1.72 9.79 -7.65
C ASP A 260 -1.67 11.12 -6.88
N ILE A 261 -0.49 11.50 -6.42
CA ILE A 261 -0.31 12.73 -5.63
C ILE A 261 -0.72 14.00 -6.37
N THR A 262 -0.76 13.98 -7.71
CA THR A 262 -1.17 15.14 -8.52
C THR A 262 -2.67 15.47 -8.40
N ARG A 263 -3.46 14.57 -7.82
CA ARG A 263 -4.88 14.81 -7.50
C ARG A 263 -5.09 15.63 -6.25
N VAL A 264 -4.09 15.67 -5.35
CA VAL A 264 -4.21 16.32 -4.04
C VAL A 264 -3.25 17.50 -3.86
N ILE A 265 -2.18 17.55 -4.62
CA ILE A 265 -1.21 18.65 -4.67
C ILE A 265 -0.90 19.01 -6.12
N SER A 266 -0.32 20.20 -6.34
CA SER A 266 0.04 20.72 -7.68
C SER A 266 1.56 20.90 -7.81
N PRO A 267 2.33 19.82 -8.03
CA PRO A 267 3.77 19.94 -8.23
C PRO A 267 4.11 20.76 -9.47
N ASN A 268 5.13 21.62 -9.38
CA ASN A 268 5.61 22.42 -10.51
C ASN A 268 6.59 21.66 -11.43
N LYS A 269 6.64 20.35 -11.31
CA LYS A 269 7.51 19.42 -12.06
C LYS A 269 6.71 18.21 -12.53
N PRO A 270 7.12 17.53 -13.62
CA PRO A 270 6.53 16.26 -14.02
C PRO A 270 6.58 15.24 -12.88
N VAL A 271 5.54 14.45 -12.74
CA VAL A 271 5.45 13.36 -11.76
C VAL A 271 5.29 12.04 -12.50
N ILE A 272 6.18 11.08 -12.22
CA ILE A 272 6.10 9.71 -12.72
C ILE A 272 5.64 8.81 -11.59
N ARG A 273 4.51 8.12 -11.77
CA ARG A 273 4.03 7.11 -10.82
C ARG A 273 4.76 5.80 -11.01
N VAL A 274 5.22 5.23 -9.91
CA VAL A 274 5.70 3.86 -9.86
C VAL A 274 4.52 2.94 -9.62
N LYS A 275 4.41 1.91 -10.45
CA LYS A 275 3.42 0.85 -10.35
C LYS A 275 4.12 -0.44 -9.93
N TYR A 276 3.44 -1.25 -9.14
CA TYR A 276 3.87 -2.60 -8.80
C TYR A 276 2.64 -3.52 -8.76
N SER A 277 2.86 -4.77 -9.07
CA SER A 277 1.79 -5.77 -9.11
C SER A 277 2.30 -7.08 -8.54
N LEU A 278 1.39 -7.87 -7.99
CA LEU A 278 1.69 -9.23 -7.59
C LEU A 278 1.91 -10.07 -8.86
N GLN A 279 3.06 -10.73 -8.94
CA GLN A 279 3.37 -11.70 -9.98
C GLN A 279 3.70 -13.04 -9.32
N GLU A 280 2.77 -13.97 -9.39
CA GLU A 280 2.91 -15.31 -8.81
C GLU A 280 4.00 -16.09 -9.55
N ILE A 281 4.76 -16.88 -8.81
CA ILE A 281 5.85 -17.71 -9.33
C ILE A 281 5.51 -19.19 -9.14
N GLY A 282 5.35 -19.89 -10.23
CA GLY A 282 5.02 -21.33 -10.21
C GLY A 282 3.54 -21.60 -9.87
N ASN A 283 3.31 -22.71 -9.18
CA ASN A 283 1.98 -23.15 -8.76
C ASN A 283 2.01 -23.55 -7.29
N PRO A 284 0.89 -23.43 -6.55
CA PRO A 284 -0.42 -22.93 -7.01
C PRO A 284 -0.46 -21.43 -7.19
N THR A 285 -1.46 -20.92 -7.93
CA THR A 285 -1.75 -19.50 -8.12
C THR A 285 -2.98 -19.07 -7.32
N LEU A 286 -3.17 -17.75 -7.15
CA LEU A 286 -4.42 -17.20 -6.59
C LEU A 286 -5.65 -17.60 -7.42
N TYR A 287 -5.49 -17.68 -8.74
CA TYR A 287 -6.58 -18.17 -9.58
C TYR A 287 -6.99 -19.58 -9.20
N ASP A 288 -6.03 -20.49 -8.92
CA ASP A 288 -6.32 -21.86 -8.49
C ASP A 288 -7.08 -21.91 -7.17
N VAL A 289 -6.76 -21.01 -6.26
CA VAL A 289 -7.42 -20.87 -4.96
C VAL A 289 -8.84 -20.30 -5.11
N LEU A 290 -8.96 -19.25 -5.92
CA LEU A 290 -10.21 -18.47 -6.03
C LEU A 290 -11.28 -19.13 -6.90
N LYS A 291 -10.91 -20.09 -7.77
CA LYS A 291 -11.89 -20.78 -8.63
C LYS A 291 -12.97 -21.56 -7.86
N LYS A 292 -12.78 -21.80 -6.56
CA LYS A 292 -13.85 -22.36 -5.70
C LYS A 292 -15.07 -21.44 -5.53
N PHE A 293 -14.90 -20.15 -5.84
CA PHE A 293 -15.96 -19.15 -5.79
C PHE A 293 -16.64 -18.88 -7.16
N ASN A 294 -16.29 -19.67 -8.17
CA ASN A 294 -16.83 -19.50 -9.53
C ASN A 294 -18.29 -19.97 -9.65
#